data_5a2e78b701a56ea30edaf5021f83febb
#
_entry.id   5a2e78b701a56ea30edaf5021f83febb
#
_cell.length_a   1.000
_cell.length_b   1.000
_cell.length_c   1.000
_cell.angle_alpha   90.00
_cell.angle_beta   90.00
_cell.angle_gamma   90.00
#
_symmetry.space_group_name_H-M   'P 1'
#
loop_
_entity.id
_entity.type
_entity.pdbx_description
1 polymer ?
#
loop_
_entity_poly.entity_id
_entity_poly.type
_entity_poly.pdbx_seq_one_letter_code
_entity_poly.pdbx_strand_id
1 'polypeptide(L)'
;MEIKINGRTADITIDNEKNIAQVMAGIEQWLAGSGHRLSGLTVDGQAADLSSLEIIFAKEIDSVNTLDVLTMPITELAVMSLVNLLADIDDFDALAFDDRNNFFSNWKETPQAVFVFEQIPDLFSFFENTFLNGAFSAQTLRSITEERLREIQTPVDEFSNLRPLLEETCARLTDLPLDIQTGKDAKAAQTIQIFSGITEKIFRVYKQLEIQGYIPKTAAEKNLTQQINDFNGTVKELLQAYEKNDTVLIGDLAEYEIAPRLAEIYNTAAGDK
;
A
#
# COMPACT_ATOMS: atom_id res chain seq x y z
N MET A 1 -4.93 -23.53 -28.76
CA MET A 1 -5.47 -22.31 -28.12
C MET A 1 -4.55 -21.14 -28.40
N GLU A 2 -5.10 -19.97 -28.80
CA GLU A 2 -4.37 -18.72 -28.91
C GLU A 2 -4.50 -17.93 -27.60
N ILE A 3 -3.36 -17.46 -27.06
CA ILE A 3 -3.36 -16.60 -25.86
C ILE A 3 -3.14 -15.16 -26.30
N LYS A 4 -3.98 -14.29 -25.80
CA LYS A 4 -3.86 -12.83 -25.97
C LYS A 4 -3.71 -12.14 -24.63
N ILE A 5 -3.02 -11.02 -24.64
CA ILE A 5 -2.94 -10.09 -23.51
C ILE A 5 -3.41 -8.72 -24.02
N ASN A 6 -4.49 -8.22 -23.46
CA ASN A 6 -5.13 -6.98 -23.88
C ASN A 6 -5.39 -6.94 -25.41
N GLY A 7 -5.94 -8.02 -25.97
CA GLY A 7 -6.28 -8.16 -27.38
C GLY A 7 -5.11 -8.43 -28.33
N ARG A 8 -3.87 -8.48 -27.83
CA ARG A 8 -2.68 -8.74 -28.63
C ARG A 8 -2.19 -10.17 -28.41
N THR A 9 -1.92 -10.92 -29.49
CA THR A 9 -1.37 -12.26 -29.40
C THR A 9 -0.05 -12.25 -28.63
N ALA A 10 0.02 -13.06 -27.58
CA ALA A 10 1.19 -13.22 -26.73
C ALA A 10 2.03 -14.43 -27.21
N ASP A 11 3.36 -14.28 -27.18
CA ASP A 11 4.28 -15.38 -27.46
C ASP A 11 4.47 -16.22 -26.18
N ILE A 12 3.44 -17.01 -25.87
CA ILE A 12 3.39 -17.91 -24.71
C ILE A 12 3.31 -19.33 -25.21
N THR A 13 4.28 -20.16 -24.83
CA THR A 13 4.30 -21.58 -25.15
C THR A 13 3.53 -22.36 -24.10
N ILE A 14 2.62 -23.21 -24.55
CA ILE A 14 1.87 -24.15 -23.70
C ILE A 14 2.53 -25.51 -23.86
N ASP A 15 3.22 -25.99 -22.84
CA ASP A 15 3.98 -27.27 -22.94
C ASP A 15 3.27 -28.45 -22.29
N ASN A 16 2.86 -28.31 -21.04
CA ASN A 16 2.30 -29.43 -20.24
C ASN A 16 0.99 -29.08 -19.54
N GLU A 17 0.50 -27.84 -19.72
CA GLU A 17 -0.75 -27.39 -19.13
C GLU A 17 -1.92 -28.18 -19.76
N LYS A 18 -2.86 -28.60 -18.90
CA LYS A 18 -4.02 -29.41 -19.32
C LYS A 18 -5.31 -28.63 -19.34
N ASN A 19 -5.39 -27.57 -18.54
CA ASN A 19 -6.58 -26.78 -18.38
C ASN A 19 -6.24 -25.29 -18.25
N ILE A 20 -7.27 -24.45 -18.34
CA ILE A 20 -7.12 -22.98 -18.28
C ILE A 20 -6.52 -22.53 -16.95
N ALA A 21 -6.83 -23.21 -15.82
CA ALA A 21 -6.26 -22.83 -14.52
C ALA A 21 -4.73 -22.90 -14.51
N GLN A 22 -4.13 -23.91 -15.13
CA GLN A 22 -2.67 -24.05 -15.19
C GLN A 22 -2.03 -22.97 -16.07
N VAL A 23 -2.67 -22.60 -17.18
CA VAL A 23 -2.23 -21.51 -18.04
C VAL A 23 -2.30 -20.19 -17.28
N MET A 24 -3.42 -19.93 -16.58
CA MET A 24 -3.59 -18.71 -15.79
C MET A 24 -2.58 -18.59 -14.66
N ALA A 25 -2.25 -19.69 -13.97
CA ALA A 25 -1.22 -19.69 -12.92
C ALA A 25 0.15 -19.25 -13.46
N GLY A 26 0.54 -19.68 -14.66
CA GLY A 26 1.76 -19.23 -15.33
C GLY A 26 1.72 -17.75 -15.68
N ILE A 27 0.59 -17.27 -16.20
CA ILE A 27 0.39 -15.87 -16.55
C ILE A 27 0.41 -14.98 -15.28
N GLU A 28 -0.25 -15.38 -14.21
CA GLU A 28 -0.25 -14.65 -12.94
C GLU A 28 1.16 -14.54 -12.33
N GLN A 29 1.94 -15.62 -12.40
CA GLN A 29 3.33 -15.60 -11.96
C GLN A 29 4.17 -14.61 -12.78
N TRP A 30 3.97 -14.54 -14.08
CA TRP A 30 4.64 -13.55 -14.95
C TRP A 30 4.17 -12.12 -14.64
N LEU A 31 2.85 -11.92 -14.44
CA LEU A 31 2.27 -10.62 -14.09
C LEU A 31 2.81 -10.08 -12.76
N ALA A 32 3.06 -10.95 -11.77
CA ALA A 32 3.55 -10.55 -10.45
C ALA A 32 4.84 -9.73 -10.51
N GLY A 33 5.71 -9.98 -11.52
CA GLY A 33 6.95 -9.22 -11.73
C GLY A 33 6.83 -8.01 -12.67
N SER A 34 5.69 -7.86 -13.36
CA SER A 34 5.52 -6.86 -14.44
C SER A 34 4.90 -5.54 -13.98
N GLY A 35 4.47 -5.42 -12.70
CA GLY A 35 3.70 -4.28 -12.19
C GLY A 35 2.26 -4.22 -12.70
N HIS A 36 1.78 -5.29 -13.36
CA HIS A 36 0.41 -5.44 -13.83
C HIS A 36 -0.35 -6.47 -12.99
N ARG A 37 -1.67 -6.40 -13.05
CA ARG A 37 -2.57 -7.37 -12.43
C ARG A 37 -3.66 -7.78 -13.42
N LEU A 38 -4.20 -8.98 -13.21
CA LEU A 38 -5.38 -9.45 -13.92
C LEU A 38 -6.55 -8.51 -13.63
N SER A 39 -7.20 -8.01 -14.68
CA SER A 39 -8.38 -7.16 -14.58
C SER A 39 -9.61 -7.78 -15.20
N GLY A 40 -9.45 -8.85 -16.00
CA GLY A 40 -10.54 -9.58 -16.61
C GLY A 40 -10.06 -10.71 -17.49
N LEU A 41 -10.99 -11.53 -17.94
CA LEU A 41 -10.75 -12.67 -18.79
C LEU A 41 -11.82 -12.76 -19.88
N THR A 42 -11.41 -13.04 -21.11
CA THR A 42 -12.33 -13.30 -22.22
C THR A 42 -12.00 -14.65 -22.85
N VAL A 43 -12.98 -15.51 -22.98
CA VAL A 43 -12.86 -16.84 -23.57
C VAL A 43 -13.69 -16.91 -24.84
N ASP A 44 -13.07 -17.20 -25.98
CA ASP A 44 -13.70 -17.27 -27.30
C ASP A 44 -14.57 -16.02 -27.61
N GLY A 45 -14.09 -14.84 -27.18
CA GLY A 45 -14.75 -13.55 -27.39
C GLY A 45 -15.87 -13.21 -26.39
N GLN A 46 -16.11 -14.07 -25.38
CA GLN A 46 -17.09 -13.79 -24.32
C GLN A 46 -16.37 -13.45 -23.02
N ALA A 47 -16.73 -12.32 -22.41
CA ALA A 47 -16.20 -11.93 -21.11
C ALA A 47 -16.60 -12.94 -20.04
N ALA A 48 -15.63 -13.37 -19.24
CA ALA A 48 -15.86 -14.26 -18.11
C ALA A 48 -16.52 -13.50 -16.96
N ASP A 49 -17.61 -14.04 -16.44
CA ASP A 49 -18.21 -13.57 -15.19
C ASP A 49 -17.50 -14.24 -14.00
N LEU A 50 -17.37 -13.53 -12.88
CA LEU A 50 -16.78 -14.05 -11.64
C LEU A 50 -17.45 -15.37 -11.19
N SER A 51 -18.77 -15.48 -11.34
CA SER A 51 -19.52 -16.70 -11.02
C SER A 51 -19.21 -17.89 -11.93
N SER A 52 -18.61 -17.65 -13.09
CA SER A 52 -18.26 -18.68 -14.09
C SER A 52 -16.79 -19.07 -14.10
N LEU A 53 -15.94 -18.40 -13.30
CA LEU A 53 -14.49 -18.60 -13.32
C LEU A 53 -14.08 -20.04 -13.00
N GLU A 54 -14.70 -20.68 -11.99
CA GLU A 54 -14.39 -22.08 -11.66
C GLU A 54 -14.65 -23.03 -12.85
N ILE A 55 -15.76 -22.81 -13.55
CA ILE A 55 -16.13 -23.61 -14.73
C ILE A 55 -15.14 -23.36 -15.88
N ILE A 56 -14.75 -22.08 -16.07
CA ILE A 56 -13.79 -21.68 -17.09
C ILE A 56 -12.41 -22.26 -16.81
N PHE A 57 -11.95 -22.19 -15.58
CA PHE A 57 -10.63 -22.69 -15.17
C PHE A 57 -10.52 -24.23 -15.28
N ALA A 58 -11.63 -24.95 -15.12
CA ALA A 58 -11.68 -26.39 -15.30
C ALA A 58 -11.69 -26.85 -16.79
N LYS A 59 -11.92 -25.95 -17.76
CA LYS A 59 -11.94 -26.30 -19.18
C LYS A 59 -10.58 -26.81 -19.64
N GLU A 60 -10.61 -27.88 -20.45
CA GLU A 60 -9.42 -28.37 -21.15
C GLU A 60 -8.97 -27.37 -22.22
N ILE A 61 -7.66 -27.25 -22.42
CA ILE A 61 -7.06 -26.31 -23.38
C ILE A 61 -7.61 -26.50 -24.79
N ASP A 62 -7.80 -27.75 -25.21
CA ASP A 62 -8.28 -28.09 -26.55
C ASP A 62 -9.75 -27.68 -26.80
N SER A 63 -10.48 -27.36 -25.71
CA SER A 63 -11.87 -26.90 -25.80
C SER A 63 -12.02 -25.40 -25.98
N VAL A 64 -10.91 -24.65 -25.93
CA VAL A 64 -10.86 -23.15 -26.02
C VAL A 64 -10.01 -22.74 -27.21
N ASN A 65 -10.55 -21.90 -28.09
CA ASN A 65 -9.81 -21.41 -29.24
C ASN A 65 -8.96 -20.16 -28.87
N THR A 66 -9.53 -19.24 -28.13
CA THR A 66 -8.88 -17.98 -27.76
C THR A 66 -9.10 -17.66 -26.29
N LEU A 67 -8.01 -17.38 -25.59
CA LEU A 67 -8.00 -16.87 -24.22
C LEU A 67 -7.39 -15.48 -24.24
N ASP A 68 -8.17 -14.44 -23.96
CA ASP A 68 -7.68 -13.06 -23.86
C ASP A 68 -7.66 -12.63 -22.39
N VAL A 69 -6.47 -12.41 -21.88
CA VAL A 69 -6.21 -12.02 -20.49
C VAL A 69 -6.12 -10.50 -20.44
N LEU A 70 -7.08 -9.87 -19.81
CA LEU A 70 -7.08 -8.41 -19.62
C LEU A 70 -6.25 -8.07 -18.39
N THR A 71 -5.31 -7.19 -18.58
CA THR A 71 -4.41 -6.74 -17.51
C THR A 71 -4.37 -5.22 -17.45
N MET A 72 -4.16 -4.68 -16.24
CA MET A 72 -3.94 -3.26 -16.04
C MET A 72 -2.78 -3.01 -15.07
N PRO A 73 -2.13 -1.83 -15.12
CA PRO A 73 -1.15 -1.44 -14.12
C PRO A 73 -1.74 -1.50 -12.71
N ILE A 74 -0.96 -1.96 -11.75
CA ILE A 74 -1.41 -2.05 -10.35
C ILE A 74 -1.81 -0.68 -9.79
N THR A 75 -1.20 0.41 -10.27
CA THR A 75 -1.52 1.79 -9.90
C THR A 75 -2.91 2.20 -10.39
N GLU A 76 -3.31 1.81 -11.60
CA GLU A 76 -4.66 2.07 -12.11
C GLU A 76 -5.71 1.27 -11.32
N LEU A 77 -5.42 0.00 -11.05
CA LEU A 77 -6.31 -0.84 -10.24
C LEU A 77 -6.46 -0.27 -8.83
N ALA A 78 -5.35 0.23 -8.24
CA ALA A 78 -5.38 0.89 -6.94
C ALA A 78 -6.24 2.15 -6.94
N VAL A 79 -6.08 3.01 -7.95
CA VAL A 79 -6.93 4.22 -8.10
C VAL A 79 -8.40 3.85 -8.22
N MET A 80 -8.75 2.88 -9.08
CA MET A 80 -10.13 2.42 -9.23
C MET A 80 -10.70 1.87 -7.91
N SER A 81 -9.93 1.05 -7.22
CA SER A 81 -10.36 0.47 -5.94
C SER A 81 -10.58 1.55 -4.88
N LEU A 82 -9.67 2.51 -4.75
CA LEU A 82 -9.81 3.61 -3.78
C LEU A 82 -11.00 4.53 -4.11
N VAL A 83 -11.27 4.78 -5.39
CA VAL A 83 -12.47 5.55 -5.82
C VAL A 83 -13.75 4.79 -5.46
N ASN A 84 -13.79 3.47 -5.68
CA ASN A 84 -14.94 2.65 -5.28
C ASN A 84 -15.11 2.63 -3.74
N LEU A 85 -14.01 2.59 -2.97
CA LEU A 85 -14.08 2.68 -1.50
C LEU A 85 -14.69 4.01 -1.03
N LEU A 86 -14.45 5.12 -1.73
CA LEU A 86 -15.11 6.39 -1.39
C LEU A 86 -16.62 6.30 -1.57
N ALA A 87 -17.10 5.60 -2.60
CA ALA A 87 -18.53 5.33 -2.78
C ALA A 87 -19.07 4.38 -1.68
N ASP A 88 -18.32 3.34 -1.33
CA ASP A 88 -18.68 2.42 -0.23
C ASP A 88 -18.84 3.16 1.12
N ILE A 89 -18.01 4.19 1.36
CA ILE A 89 -18.13 5.04 2.57
C ILE A 89 -19.45 5.81 2.55
N ASP A 90 -19.84 6.37 1.41
CA ASP A 90 -21.11 7.10 1.25
C ASP A 90 -22.30 6.17 1.45
N ASP A 91 -22.25 4.97 0.86
CA ASP A 91 -23.28 3.95 1.05
C ASP A 91 -23.41 3.53 2.51
N PHE A 92 -22.30 3.28 3.20
CA PHE A 92 -22.30 2.94 4.62
C PHE A 92 -22.85 4.07 5.51
N ASP A 93 -22.46 5.31 5.23
CA ASP A 93 -22.90 6.47 6.03
C ASP A 93 -24.40 6.75 5.87
N ALA A 94 -24.95 6.47 4.68
CA ALA A 94 -26.37 6.61 4.38
C ALA A 94 -27.25 5.53 5.05
N LEU A 95 -26.67 4.40 5.53
CA LEU A 95 -27.42 3.32 6.15
C LEU A 95 -27.96 3.71 7.52
N ALA A 96 -29.20 3.27 7.82
CA ALA A 96 -29.71 3.28 9.19
C ALA A 96 -28.85 2.39 10.11
N PHE A 97 -28.78 2.73 11.39
CA PHE A 97 -27.92 2.03 12.36
C PHE A 97 -28.12 0.51 12.37
N ASP A 98 -29.36 0.06 12.30
CA ASP A 98 -29.72 -1.37 12.34
C ASP A 98 -29.27 -2.12 11.08
N ASP A 99 -29.12 -1.43 9.93
CA ASP A 99 -28.75 -2.03 8.66
C ASP A 99 -27.22 -2.19 8.50
N ARG A 100 -26.44 -1.49 9.33
CA ARG A 100 -24.97 -1.52 9.28
C ARG A 100 -24.37 -2.86 9.67
N ASN A 101 -25.06 -3.65 10.48
CA ASN A 101 -24.55 -4.92 11.02
C ASN A 101 -24.16 -5.96 9.94
N ASN A 102 -24.81 -5.91 8.77
CA ASN A 102 -24.53 -6.84 7.68
C ASN A 102 -23.67 -6.23 6.57
N PHE A 103 -23.37 -4.94 6.64
CA PHE A 103 -22.65 -4.24 5.57
C PHE A 103 -21.27 -4.85 5.34
N PHE A 104 -20.49 -5.04 6.39
CA PHE A 104 -19.13 -5.58 6.29
C PHE A 104 -19.10 -6.97 5.63
N SER A 105 -20.06 -7.84 5.96
CA SER A 105 -20.10 -9.21 5.41
C SER A 105 -20.24 -9.23 3.89
N ASN A 106 -20.97 -8.26 3.31
CA ASN A 106 -21.12 -8.12 1.87
C ASN A 106 -19.95 -7.33 1.27
N TRP A 107 -19.52 -6.26 1.95
CA TRP A 107 -18.46 -5.39 1.49
C TRP A 107 -17.13 -6.11 1.31
N LYS A 108 -16.72 -6.97 2.26
CA LYS A 108 -15.43 -7.69 2.21
C LYS A 108 -15.25 -8.60 0.99
N GLU A 109 -16.35 -8.98 0.32
CA GLU A 109 -16.32 -9.79 -0.91
C GLU A 109 -16.27 -8.93 -2.19
N THR A 110 -16.33 -7.59 -2.07
CA THR A 110 -16.24 -6.70 -3.22
C THR A 110 -14.82 -6.67 -3.80
N PRO A 111 -14.65 -6.45 -5.10
CA PRO A 111 -13.32 -6.41 -5.72
C PRO A 111 -12.37 -5.38 -5.07
N GLN A 112 -12.89 -4.19 -4.71
CA GLN A 112 -12.11 -3.15 -4.05
C GLN A 112 -11.69 -3.53 -2.64
N ALA A 113 -12.56 -4.20 -1.87
CA ALA A 113 -12.21 -4.68 -0.54
C ALA A 113 -11.15 -5.79 -0.58
N VAL A 114 -11.28 -6.74 -1.49
CA VAL A 114 -10.29 -7.80 -1.74
C VAL A 114 -8.95 -7.18 -2.14
N PHE A 115 -8.96 -6.23 -3.07
CA PHE A 115 -7.74 -5.53 -3.48
C PHE A 115 -7.05 -4.84 -2.30
N VAL A 116 -7.80 -4.11 -1.48
CA VAL A 116 -7.23 -3.38 -0.34
C VAL A 116 -6.75 -4.34 0.74
N PHE A 117 -7.44 -5.45 0.98
CA PHE A 117 -6.99 -6.50 1.89
C PHE A 117 -5.62 -7.05 1.49
N GLU A 118 -5.40 -7.29 0.19
CA GLU A 118 -4.15 -7.87 -0.32
C GLU A 118 -3.01 -6.85 -0.45
N GLN A 119 -3.33 -5.63 -0.88
CA GLN A 119 -2.30 -4.66 -1.29
C GLN A 119 -2.10 -3.51 -0.29
N ILE A 120 -3.11 -3.18 0.52
CA ILE A 120 -3.10 -2.06 1.48
C ILE A 120 -3.76 -2.52 2.80
N PRO A 121 -3.20 -3.53 3.48
CA PRO A 121 -3.85 -4.17 4.63
C PRO A 121 -4.09 -3.22 5.83
N ASP A 122 -3.27 -2.19 5.99
CA ASP A 122 -3.48 -1.14 6.99
C ASP A 122 -4.77 -0.37 6.71
N LEU A 123 -5.03 0.01 5.44
CA LEU A 123 -6.28 0.66 5.06
C LEU A 123 -7.48 -0.27 5.25
N PHE A 124 -7.37 -1.54 4.85
CA PHE A 124 -8.42 -2.53 5.09
C PHE A 124 -8.82 -2.60 6.58
N SER A 125 -7.84 -2.60 7.47
CA SER A 125 -8.09 -2.63 8.92
C SER A 125 -8.86 -1.39 9.43
N PHE A 126 -8.65 -0.20 8.84
CA PHE A 126 -9.47 0.98 9.16
C PHE A 126 -10.93 0.78 8.78
N PHE A 127 -11.21 0.24 7.59
CA PHE A 127 -12.56 -0.06 7.11
C PHE A 127 -13.22 -1.14 7.97
N GLU A 128 -12.54 -2.26 8.22
CA GLU A 128 -13.03 -3.35 9.06
C GLU A 128 -13.44 -2.85 10.45
N ASN A 129 -12.53 -2.14 11.13
CA ASN A 129 -12.81 -1.61 12.46
C ASN A 129 -13.95 -0.60 12.46
N THR A 130 -14.13 0.17 11.39
CA THR A 130 -15.22 1.13 11.31
C THR A 130 -16.56 0.44 11.03
N PHE A 131 -16.59 -0.47 10.06
CA PHE A 131 -17.84 -1.13 9.67
C PHE A 131 -18.35 -2.13 10.73
N LEU A 132 -17.43 -2.76 11.49
CA LEU A 132 -17.80 -3.68 12.57
C LEU A 132 -18.04 -2.98 13.90
N ASN A 133 -17.20 -1.99 14.25
CA ASN A 133 -17.12 -1.48 15.61
C ASN A 133 -17.41 0.03 15.70
N GLY A 134 -17.61 0.72 14.58
CA GLY A 134 -17.78 2.18 14.56
C GLY A 134 -16.54 2.95 15.07
N ALA A 135 -15.33 2.38 14.87
CA ALA A 135 -14.10 2.94 15.44
C ALA A 135 -13.76 4.34 14.91
N PHE A 136 -14.13 4.62 13.65
CA PHE A 136 -13.88 5.92 13.01
C PHE A 136 -15.17 6.45 12.39
N SER A 137 -15.22 7.77 12.19
CA SER A 137 -16.30 8.40 11.41
C SER A 137 -16.11 8.15 9.91
N ALA A 138 -17.21 8.21 9.13
CA ALA A 138 -17.16 8.17 7.67
C ALA A 138 -16.23 9.27 7.11
N GLN A 139 -16.25 10.46 7.72
CA GLN A 139 -15.37 11.56 7.35
C GLN A 139 -13.88 11.22 7.56
N THR A 140 -13.54 10.51 8.63
CA THR A 140 -12.16 10.06 8.90
C THR A 140 -11.72 9.05 7.85
N LEU A 141 -12.55 8.02 7.56
CA LEU A 141 -12.26 7.04 6.50
C LEU A 141 -12.07 7.71 5.15
N ARG A 142 -12.95 8.67 4.81
CA ARG A 142 -12.85 9.44 3.58
C ARG A 142 -11.50 10.16 3.50
N SER A 143 -11.11 10.89 4.54
CA SER A 143 -9.85 11.64 4.57
C SER A 143 -8.64 10.72 4.38
N ILE A 144 -8.62 9.55 5.05
CA ILE A 144 -7.55 8.56 4.90
C ILE A 144 -7.52 8.01 3.47
N THR A 145 -8.69 7.64 2.90
CA THR A 145 -8.78 7.08 1.55
C THR A 145 -8.37 8.10 0.48
N GLU A 146 -8.80 9.35 0.61
CA GLU A 146 -8.37 10.45 -0.28
C GLU A 146 -6.87 10.73 -0.18
N GLU A 147 -6.28 10.62 1.02
CA GLU A 147 -4.84 10.72 1.19
C GLU A 147 -4.11 9.62 0.41
N ARG A 148 -4.54 8.34 0.55
CA ARG A 148 -3.97 7.23 -0.22
C ARG A 148 -4.11 7.43 -1.73
N LEU A 149 -5.24 7.96 -2.16
CA LEU A 149 -5.49 8.25 -3.57
C LEU A 149 -4.51 9.30 -4.11
N ARG A 150 -4.28 10.40 -3.37
CA ARG A 150 -3.29 11.42 -3.75
C ARG A 150 -1.87 10.87 -3.77
N GLU A 151 -1.49 10.04 -2.79
CA GLU A 151 -0.18 9.38 -2.74
C GLU A 151 0.10 8.56 -4.01
N ILE A 152 -0.93 8.00 -4.65
CA ILE A 152 -0.80 7.24 -5.90
C ILE A 152 -0.88 8.15 -7.14
N GLN A 153 -1.77 9.13 -7.14
CA GLN A 153 -2.01 9.97 -8.32
C GLN A 153 -0.93 11.03 -8.53
N THR A 154 -0.40 11.60 -7.45
CA THR A 154 0.59 12.69 -7.48
C THR A 154 1.75 12.45 -6.50
N PRO A 155 2.45 11.31 -6.60
CA PRO A 155 3.45 10.92 -5.59
C PRO A 155 4.62 11.91 -5.48
N VAL A 156 4.99 12.59 -6.56
CA VAL A 156 6.07 13.59 -6.56
C VAL A 156 5.67 14.82 -5.72
N ASP A 157 4.44 15.31 -5.92
CA ASP A 157 3.94 16.45 -5.15
C ASP A 157 3.74 16.09 -3.69
N GLU A 158 3.12 14.92 -3.42
CA GLU A 158 2.92 14.43 -2.06
C GLU A 158 4.25 14.23 -1.33
N PHE A 159 5.27 13.70 -1.99
CA PHE A 159 6.61 13.55 -1.40
C PHE A 159 7.24 14.91 -1.08
N SER A 160 7.16 15.86 -1.99
CA SER A 160 7.68 17.21 -1.79
C SER A 160 7.00 17.92 -0.65
N ASN A 161 5.69 17.73 -0.48
CA ASN A 161 4.89 18.32 0.60
C ASN A 161 5.22 17.74 1.99
N LEU A 162 5.95 16.62 2.07
CA LEU A 162 6.38 16.04 3.35
C LEU A 162 7.57 16.77 3.98
N ARG A 163 8.35 17.54 3.22
CA ARG A 163 9.57 18.21 3.71
C ARG A 163 9.33 19.07 4.96
N PRO A 164 8.36 19.99 4.99
CA PRO A 164 8.14 20.81 6.20
C PRO A 164 7.75 19.97 7.42
N LEU A 165 6.95 18.93 7.21
CA LEU A 165 6.53 18.01 8.28
C LEU A 165 7.71 17.18 8.81
N LEU A 166 8.60 16.76 7.93
CA LEU A 166 9.81 16.07 8.30
C LEU A 166 10.73 16.96 9.13
N GLU A 167 10.96 18.20 8.68
CA GLU A 167 11.80 19.18 9.40
C GLU A 167 11.25 19.47 10.80
N GLU A 168 9.94 19.66 10.93
CA GLU A 168 9.28 19.82 12.22
C GLU A 168 9.43 18.57 13.09
N THR A 169 9.26 17.37 12.50
CA THR A 169 9.40 16.11 13.23
C THR A 169 10.82 15.90 13.73
N CYS A 170 11.83 16.19 12.91
CA CYS A 170 13.23 16.12 13.31
C CYS A 170 13.54 17.08 14.46
N ALA A 171 13.03 18.31 14.41
CA ALA A 171 13.18 19.28 15.51
C ALA A 171 12.54 18.76 16.82
N ARG A 172 11.34 18.15 16.74
CA ARG A 172 10.68 17.55 17.90
C ARG A 172 11.46 16.34 18.47
N LEU A 173 12.07 15.53 17.61
CA LEU A 173 12.92 14.42 18.04
C LEU A 173 14.18 14.91 18.74
N THR A 174 14.79 16.01 18.30
CA THR A 174 15.93 16.65 18.96
C THR A 174 15.54 17.20 20.36
N ASP A 175 14.32 17.68 20.53
CA ASP A 175 13.82 18.16 21.83
C ASP A 175 13.34 17.02 22.76
N LEU A 176 13.16 15.81 22.26
CA LEU A 176 12.59 14.67 22.98
C LEU A 176 13.33 14.35 24.29
N PRO A 177 14.68 14.33 24.35
CA PRO A 177 15.41 14.08 25.59
C PRO A 177 15.05 15.06 26.72
N LEU A 178 14.91 16.35 26.37
CA LEU A 178 14.54 17.40 27.33
C LEU A 178 13.09 17.24 27.82
N ASP A 179 12.17 16.88 26.93
CA ASP A 179 10.77 16.67 27.28
C ASP A 179 10.62 15.49 28.26
N ILE A 180 11.35 14.39 28.02
CA ILE A 180 11.39 13.23 28.92
C ILE A 180 12.00 13.62 30.29
N GLN A 181 13.16 14.26 30.30
CA GLN A 181 13.86 14.65 31.54
C GLN A 181 13.07 15.63 32.39
N THR A 182 12.21 16.45 31.76
CA THR A 182 11.37 17.44 32.44
C THR A 182 9.97 16.92 32.77
N GLY A 183 9.70 15.62 32.59
CA GLY A 183 8.42 14.97 32.91
C GLY A 183 7.26 15.39 32.02
N LYS A 184 7.54 15.82 30.77
CA LYS A 184 6.49 16.16 29.77
C LYS A 184 6.08 14.94 28.95
N ASP A 185 5.69 13.85 29.65
CA ASP A 185 5.42 12.56 29.05
C ASP A 185 4.38 12.61 27.91
N ALA A 186 3.34 13.42 28.06
CA ALA A 186 2.34 13.58 27.01
C ALA A 186 2.91 14.18 25.70
N LYS A 187 3.84 15.17 25.83
CA LYS A 187 4.51 15.76 24.66
C LYS A 187 5.48 14.77 24.03
N ALA A 188 6.22 14.01 24.84
CA ALA A 188 7.10 12.94 24.38
C ALA A 188 6.32 11.87 23.60
N ALA A 189 5.21 11.38 24.14
CA ALA A 189 4.35 10.41 23.47
C ALA A 189 3.79 10.97 22.14
N GLN A 190 3.36 12.22 22.12
CA GLN A 190 2.90 12.89 20.90
C GLN A 190 4.01 12.96 19.84
N THR A 191 5.25 13.28 20.24
CA THR A 191 6.41 13.30 19.32
C THR A 191 6.64 11.94 18.68
N ILE A 192 6.59 10.86 19.45
CA ILE A 192 6.74 9.49 18.94
C ILE A 192 5.60 9.14 17.97
N GLN A 193 4.36 9.53 18.28
CA GLN A 193 3.22 9.30 17.40
C GLN A 193 3.35 10.06 16.06
N ILE A 194 3.75 11.32 16.09
CA ILE A 194 4.00 12.12 14.88
C ILE A 194 5.14 11.52 14.07
N PHE A 195 6.23 11.13 14.71
CA PHE A 195 7.37 10.48 14.08
C PHE A 195 6.94 9.18 13.36
N SER A 196 6.15 8.32 14.02
CA SER A 196 5.64 7.09 13.40
C SER A 196 4.82 7.41 12.16
N GLY A 197 3.85 8.33 12.26
CA GLY A 197 2.97 8.68 11.14
C GLY A 197 3.71 9.29 9.94
N ILE A 198 4.66 10.20 10.17
CA ILE A 198 5.44 10.81 9.07
C ILE A 198 6.38 9.78 8.43
N THR A 199 7.00 8.90 9.21
CA THR A 199 7.88 7.85 8.72
C THR A 199 7.10 6.88 7.83
N GLU A 200 5.96 6.40 8.27
CA GLU A 200 5.09 5.54 7.48
C GLU A 200 4.67 6.22 6.16
N LYS A 201 4.28 7.49 6.21
CA LYS A 201 3.89 8.24 5.01
C LYS A 201 5.05 8.42 4.04
N ILE A 202 6.26 8.75 4.53
CA ILE A 202 7.46 8.85 3.70
C ILE A 202 7.71 7.55 2.94
N PHE A 203 7.67 6.41 3.63
CA PHE A 203 7.91 5.12 2.98
C PHE A 203 6.80 4.69 2.03
N ARG A 204 5.53 5.00 2.31
CA ARG A 204 4.43 4.73 1.39
C ARG A 204 4.56 5.53 0.10
N VAL A 205 4.80 6.83 0.21
CA VAL A 205 4.94 7.71 -0.97
C VAL A 205 6.22 7.37 -1.74
N TYR A 206 7.32 7.08 -1.04
CA TYR A 206 8.54 6.57 -1.66
C TYR A 206 8.29 5.32 -2.49
N LYS A 207 7.51 4.37 -1.96
CA LYS A 207 7.15 3.14 -2.71
C LYS A 207 6.35 3.45 -3.97
N GLN A 208 5.48 4.46 -3.96
CA GLN A 208 4.77 4.90 -5.16
C GLN A 208 5.72 5.52 -6.19
N LEU A 209 6.69 6.33 -5.75
CA LEU A 209 7.73 6.87 -6.63
C LEU A 209 8.55 5.76 -7.31
N GLU A 210 8.89 4.71 -6.56
CA GLU A 210 9.61 3.54 -7.08
C GLU A 210 8.77 2.78 -8.12
N ILE A 211 7.52 2.42 -7.78
CA ILE A 211 6.61 1.66 -8.66
C ILE A 211 6.36 2.42 -9.97
N GLN A 212 6.21 3.74 -9.90
CA GLN A 212 5.91 4.58 -11.06
C GLN A 212 7.16 5.04 -11.82
N GLY A 213 8.35 4.62 -11.38
CA GLY A 213 9.61 4.88 -12.08
C GLY A 213 10.15 6.31 -11.96
N TYR A 214 9.68 7.08 -10.97
CA TYR A 214 10.19 8.43 -10.68
C TYR A 214 11.56 8.42 -10.02
N ILE A 215 11.95 7.29 -9.39
CA ILE A 215 13.27 7.13 -8.79
C ILE A 215 14.20 6.48 -9.82
N PRO A 216 15.28 7.16 -10.21
CA PRO A 216 16.24 6.58 -11.15
C PRO A 216 16.88 5.32 -10.56
N LYS A 217 16.96 4.23 -11.34
CA LYS A 217 17.72 3.02 -11.00
C LYS A 217 19.23 3.29 -11.08
N THR A 218 19.75 4.01 -10.12
CA THR A 218 21.18 4.39 -10.05
C THR A 218 21.87 3.76 -8.84
N ALA A 219 23.18 4.03 -8.68
CA ALA A 219 23.94 3.63 -7.47
C ALA A 219 23.32 4.18 -6.16
N ALA A 220 22.52 5.26 -6.24
CA ALA A 220 21.76 5.81 -5.12
C ALA A 220 20.72 4.83 -4.58
N GLU A 221 20.13 3.98 -5.44
CA GLU A 221 19.14 2.97 -5.03
C GLU A 221 19.72 1.92 -4.06
N LYS A 222 20.95 1.47 -4.31
CA LYS A 222 21.65 0.54 -3.40
C LYS A 222 22.00 1.19 -2.07
N ASN A 223 22.38 2.46 -2.10
CA ASN A 223 22.68 3.21 -0.88
C ASN A 223 21.41 3.45 -0.04
N LEU A 224 20.30 3.80 -0.69
CA LEU A 224 19.04 4.03 -0.01
C LEU A 224 18.48 2.76 0.66
N THR A 225 18.56 1.61 0.00
CA THR A 225 18.17 0.33 0.61
C THR A 225 18.99 0.04 1.87
N GLN A 226 20.30 0.31 1.85
CA GLN A 226 21.13 0.15 3.03
C GLN A 226 20.76 1.14 4.14
N GLN A 227 20.55 2.42 3.79
CA GLN A 227 20.10 3.45 4.74
C GLN A 227 18.78 3.09 5.42
N ILE A 228 17.82 2.55 4.66
CA ILE A 228 16.52 2.08 5.20
C ILE A 228 16.73 0.90 6.16
N ASN A 229 17.60 -0.05 5.82
CA ASN A 229 17.88 -1.18 6.70
C ASN A 229 18.55 -0.74 8.01
N ASP A 230 19.50 0.17 7.93
CA ASP A 230 20.20 0.72 9.09
C ASP A 230 19.22 1.53 9.96
N PHE A 231 18.36 2.34 9.34
CA PHE A 231 17.30 3.06 10.04
C PHE A 231 16.34 2.13 10.78
N ASN A 232 15.89 1.05 10.14
CA ASN A 232 15.03 0.05 10.76
C ASN A 232 15.71 -0.63 11.96
N GLY A 233 17.02 -0.83 11.90
CA GLY A 233 17.83 -1.30 13.03
C GLY A 233 17.74 -0.32 14.22
N THR A 234 17.99 0.95 13.97
CA THR A 234 17.94 2.02 14.99
C THR A 234 16.52 2.20 15.57
N VAL A 235 15.47 2.10 14.76
CA VAL A 235 14.08 2.14 15.26
C VAL A 235 13.79 0.96 16.21
N LYS A 236 14.31 -0.25 15.92
CA LYS A 236 14.17 -1.39 16.83
C LYS A 236 14.90 -1.15 18.15
N GLU A 237 16.06 -0.54 18.13
CA GLU A 237 16.80 -0.17 19.34
C GLU A 237 16.02 0.86 20.16
N LEU A 238 15.40 1.86 19.51
CA LEU A 238 14.53 2.82 20.17
C LEU A 238 13.35 2.15 20.87
N LEU A 239 12.67 1.21 20.19
CA LEU A 239 11.56 0.46 20.79
C LEU A 239 12.01 -0.35 22.01
N GLN A 240 13.19 -1.01 21.95
CA GLN A 240 13.75 -1.73 23.09
C GLN A 240 14.11 -0.81 24.26
N ALA A 241 14.64 0.38 23.97
CA ALA A 241 14.93 1.40 25.00
C ALA A 241 13.62 1.87 25.65
N TYR A 242 12.57 2.06 24.84
CA TYR A 242 11.25 2.45 25.35
C TYR A 242 10.64 1.39 26.26
N GLU A 243 10.68 0.11 25.88
CA GLU A 243 10.20 -1.01 26.70
C GLU A 243 10.94 -1.11 28.04
N LYS A 244 12.23 -0.76 28.06
CA LYS A 244 13.08 -0.77 29.27
C LYS A 244 12.97 0.52 30.08
N ASN A 245 12.22 1.51 29.61
CA ASN A 245 12.16 2.86 30.17
C ASN A 245 13.56 3.52 30.29
N ASP A 246 14.47 3.23 29.36
CA ASP A 246 15.79 3.84 29.31
C ASP A 246 15.70 5.22 28.63
N THR A 247 15.34 6.22 29.44
CA THR A 247 15.08 7.58 28.97
C THR A 247 16.30 8.27 28.38
N VAL A 248 17.51 7.91 28.82
CA VAL A 248 18.75 8.44 28.27
C VAL A 248 18.97 7.88 26.85
N LEU A 249 18.89 6.55 26.70
CA LEU A 249 19.08 5.92 25.40
C LEU A 249 17.97 6.31 24.40
N ILE A 250 16.72 6.47 24.84
CA ILE A 250 15.64 7.00 23.99
C ILE A 250 16.01 8.38 23.43
N GLY A 251 16.51 9.26 24.29
CA GLY A 251 16.90 10.60 23.87
C GLY A 251 18.07 10.60 22.89
N ASP A 252 19.14 9.87 23.23
CA ASP A 252 20.34 9.77 22.39
C ASP A 252 20.01 9.19 21.00
N LEU A 253 19.23 8.11 20.95
CA LEU A 253 18.81 7.52 19.67
C LEU A 253 17.93 8.48 18.85
N ALA A 254 16.99 9.19 19.47
CA ALA A 254 16.09 10.09 18.77
C ALA A 254 16.85 11.29 18.17
N GLU A 255 17.73 11.92 18.96
CA GLU A 255 18.46 13.12 18.56
C GLU A 255 19.59 12.82 17.56
N TYR A 256 20.44 11.82 17.88
CA TYR A 256 21.70 11.62 17.15
C TYR A 256 21.62 10.59 16.04
N GLU A 257 20.64 9.69 16.07
CA GLU A 257 20.54 8.60 15.09
C GLU A 257 19.29 8.69 14.24
N ILE A 258 18.09 8.80 14.84
CA ILE A 258 16.82 8.68 14.10
C ILE A 258 16.55 9.93 13.28
N ALA A 259 16.60 11.12 13.90
CA ALA A 259 16.30 12.36 13.19
C ALA A 259 17.25 12.60 12.00
N PRO A 260 18.59 12.45 12.13
CA PRO A 260 19.50 12.61 11.00
C PRO A 260 19.30 11.56 9.90
N ARG A 261 19.11 10.29 10.27
CA ARG A 261 18.93 9.21 9.30
C ARG A 261 17.64 9.35 8.50
N LEU A 262 16.54 9.73 9.17
CA LEU A 262 15.27 9.97 8.49
C LEU A 262 15.36 11.12 7.48
N ALA A 263 16.04 12.21 7.85
CA ALA A 263 16.31 13.34 6.96
C ALA A 263 17.22 12.92 5.78
N GLU A 264 18.24 12.11 6.02
CA GLU A 264 19.14 11.60 4.97
C GLU A 264 18.40 10.70 3.98
N ILE A 265 17.55 9.76 4.46
CA ILE A 265 16.71 8.90 3.62
C ILE A 265 15.81 9.75 2.72
N TYR A 266 15.13 10.73 3.32
CA TYR A 266 14.25 11.62 2.56
C TYR A 266 15.02 12.40 1.47
N ASN A 267 16.15 13.02 1.82
CA ASN A 267 16.95 13.79 0.87
C ASN A 267 17.52 12.90 -0.25
N THR A 268 17.97 11.70 0.08
CA THR A 268 18.44 10.72 -0.92
C THR A 268 17.31 10.32 -1.88
N ALA A 269 16.11 10.08 -1.36
CA ALA A 269 14.93 9.75 -2.16
C ALA A 269 14.45 10.94 -3.01
N ALA A 270 14.55 12.17 -2.49
CA ALA A 270 14.23 13.40 -3.22
C ALA A 270 15.25 13.73 -4.34
N GLY A 271 16.41 13.07 -4.33
CA GLY A 271 17.51 13.39 -5.26
C GLY A 271 18.29 14.66 -4.90
N ASP A 272 18.12 15.16 -3.68
CA ASP A 272 18.86 16.28 -3.14
C ASP A 272 20.27 15.82 -2.76
N LYS A 273 21.29 16.60 -3.16
CA LYS A 273 22.70 16.35 -2.85
C LYS A 273 23.13 17.16 -1.65
#